data_25d6b365dd458b7450a1155d3247a3db
#
_entry.id   25d6b365dd458b7450a1155d3247a3db
#
_cell.length_a   1.000
_cell.length_b   1.000
_cell.length_c   1.000
_cell.angle_alpha   90.00
_cell.angle_beta   90.00
_cell.angle_gamma   90.00
#
_symmetry.space_group_name_H-M   'P 1'
#
loop_
_entity.id
_entity.type
_entity.pdbx_description
1 polymer ?
#
loop_
_entity_poly.entity_id
_entity_poly.type
_entity_poly.pdbx_seq_one_letter_code
_entity_poly.pdbx_strand_id
1 'polypeptide(L)'
;MHTEEIFIDTANGEKLAATVFYPQTVRAAVMMAPATGMLRRFYRPFAEYLAAAGFAVITYDNQSIGGSMHGRVSASAASLVSWGRNDMPAVLAHLQTLFPDTGGHLIGHSAGGQLIGLMPNATELKSVFNVACSSGSVRN
;
A
#
# COMPACT_ATOMS: atom_id res chain seq x y z
N MET A 1 -4.79 -2.65 -20.23
CA MET A 1 -4.33 -2.76 -18.83
C MET A 1 -3.61 -4.07 -18.61
N HIS A 2 -2.56 -4.02 -17.87
CA HIS A 2 -1.72 -5.19 -17.57
C HIS A 2 -1.52 -5.26 -16.06
N THR A 3 -1.56 -6.45 -15.47
CA THR A 3 -1.33 -6.64 -14.04
C THR A 3 -0.15 -7.58 -13.81
N GLU A 4 0.52 -7.39 -12.69
CA GLU A 4 1.67 -8.20 -12.31
C GLU A 4 1.62 -8.50 -10.82
N GLU A 5 1.76 -9.76 -10.45
CA GLU A 5 1.85 -10.18 -9.05
C GLU A 5 3.31 -10.20 -8.64
N ILE A 6 3.64 -9.54 -7.54
CA ILE A 6 5.02 -9.42 -7.07
C ILE A 6 5.09 -9.61 -5.56
N PHE A 7 6.31 -9.74 -5.04
CA PHE A 7 6.60 -9.66 -3.62
C PHE A 7 7.54 -8.50 -3.36
N ILE A 8 7.30 -7.79 -2.26
CA ILE A 8 8.11 -6.64 -1.86
C ILE A 8 8.74 -6.95 -0.51
N ASP A 9 10.06 -6.80 -0.42
CA ASP A 9 10.78 -7.01 0.83
C ASP A 9 10.69 -5.78 1.71
N THR A 10 10.46 -5.99 3.00
CA THR A 10 10.44 -4.92 3.99
C THR A 10 11.75 -4.88 4.76
N ALA A 11 11.99 -3.76 5.45
CA ALA A 11 13.21 -3.58 6.24
C ALA A 11 13.31 -4.58 7.40
N ASN A 12 12.18 -5.09 7.90
CA ASN A 12 12.19 -6.07 8.98
C ASN A 12 12.09 -7.51 8.50
N GLY A 13 12.42 -7.76 7.23
CA GLY A 13 12.56 -9.12 6.71
C GLY A 13 11.29 -9.80 6.25
N GLU A 14 10.20 -9.08 6.11
CA GLU A 14 8.94 -9.62 5.61
C GLU A 14 8.85 -9.51 4.10
N LYS A 15 7.98 -10.34 3.50
CA LYS A 15 7.69 -10.28 2.07
C LYS A 15 6.21 -9.98 1.89
N LEU A 16 5.90 -8.88 1.24
CA LEU A 16 4.53 -8.47 1.01
C LEU A 16 4.07 -8.90 -0.37
N ALA A 17 2.95 -9.61 -0.44
CA ALA A 17 2.31 -9.90 -1.70
C ALA A 17 1.65 -8.62 -2.21
N ALA A 18 1.89 -8.29 -3.46
CA ALA A 18 1.38 -7.07 -4.07
C ALA A 18 0.96 -7.32 -5.51
N THR A 19 0.05 -6.48 -5.99
CA THR A 19 -0.40 -6.49 -7.38
C THR A 19 -0.16 -5.11 -7.96
N VAL A 20 0.51 -5.04 -9.09
CA VAL A 20 0.72 -3.79 -9.81
C VAL A 20 -0.20 -3.76 -11.01
N PHE A 21 -0.94 -2.66 -11.16
CA PHE A 21 -1.84 -2.43 -12.28
C PHE A 21 -1.22 -1.38 -13.18
N TYR A 22 -0.89 -1.77 -14.40
CA TYR A 22 -0.22 -0.91 -15.36
C TYR A 22 -1.23 -0.36 -16.36
N PRO A 23 -1.40 0.97 -16.43
CA PRO A 23 -2.21 1.57 -17.50
C PRO A 23 -1.43 1.54 -18.83
N GLN A 24 -2.09 1.88 -19.92
CA GLN A 24 -1.41 1.98 -21.20
C GLN A 24 -0.38 3.10 -21.19
N THR A 25 -0.75 4.24 -20.60
CA THR A 25 0.16 5.37 -20.42
C THR A 25 0.06 5.83 -18.98
N VAL A 26 1.19 5.95 -18.29
CA VAL A 26 1.20 6.28 -16.86
C VAL A 26 1.15 7.79 -16.67
N ARG A 27 0.06 8.28 -16.07
CA ARG A 27 -0.09 9.69 -15.72
C ARG A 27 0.44 9.97 -14.32
N ALA A 28 0.24 9.04 -13.39
CA ALA A 28 0.71 9.13 -12.02
C ALA A 28 0.72 7.72 -11.43
N ALA A 29 1.40 7.56 -10.31
CA ALA A 29 1.50 6.28 -9.61
C ALA A 29 0.92 6.40 -8.21
N VAL A 30 0.12 5.42 -7.82
CA VAL A 30 -0.65 5.44 -6.57
C VAL A 30 -0.45 4.14 -5.80
N MET A 31 -0.18 4.25 -4.51
CA MET A 31 -0.24 3.08 -3.62
C MET A 31 -1.56 3.11 -2.85
N MET A 32 -2.21 1.95 -2.78
CA MET A 32 -3.44 1.77 -2.00
C MET A 32 -3.08 1.16 -0.65
N ALA A 33 -3.15 1.96 0.41
CA ALA A 33 -2.87 1.48 1.76
C ALA A 33 -4.17 0.90 2.34
N PRO A 34 -4.22 -0.42 2.62
CA PRO A 34 -5.46 -1.08 2.99
C PRO A 34 -5.89 -0.81 4.43
N ALA A 35 -7.18 -1.01 4.68
CA ALA A 35 -7.72 -1.03 6.04
C ALA A 35 -7.23 -2.27 6.77
N THR A 36 -7.35 -2.26 8.09
CA THR A 36 -6.91 -3.35 8.95
C THR A 36 -7.51 -4.68 8.51
N GLY A 37 -6.65 -5.66 8.24
CA GLY A 37 -7.09 -7.01 7.88
C GLY A 37 -7.67 -7.17 6.50
N MET A 38 -7.74 -6.11 5.71
CA MET A 38 -8.29 -6.21 4.36
C MET A 38 -7.27 -6.77 3.39
N LEU A 39 -7.74 -7.66 2.51
CA LEU A 39 -6.90 -8.23 1.46
C LEU A 39 -6.83 -7.26 0.28
N ARG A 40 -5.70 -7.30 -0.44
CA ARG A 40 -5.50 -6.42 -1.60
C ARG A 40 -6.57 -6.60 -2.68
N ARG A 41 -7.10 -7.81 -2.82
CA ARG A 41 -8.14 -8.09 -3.81
C ARG A 41 -9.43 -7.31 -3.58
N PHE A 42 -9.67 -6.87 -2.34
CA PHE A 42 -10.83 -6.05 -2.03
C PHE A 42 -10.81 -4.75 -2.82
N TYR A 43 -9.61 -4.22 -3.08
CA TYR A 43 -9.43 -2.94 -3.78
C TYR A 43 -9.30 -3.09 -5.29
N ARG A 44 -9.34 -4.33 -5.80
CA ARG A 44 -9.10 -4.60 -7.21
C ARG A 44 -10.04 -3.82 -8.15
N PRO A 45 -11.36 -3.79 -7.90
CA PRO A 45 -12.25 -3.05 -8.80
C PRO A 45 -11.88 -1.57 -8.89
N PHE A 46 -11.52 -0.97 -7.77
CA PHE A 46 -11.12 0.43 -7.75
C PHE A 46 -9.77 0.63 -8.43
N ALA A 47 -8.83 -0.27 -8.19
CA ALA A 47 -7.51 -0.20 -8.83
C ALA A 47 -7.63 -0.33 -10.36
N GLU A 48 -8.49 -1.21 -10.83
CA GLU A 48 -8.75 -1.37 -12.26
C GLU A 48 -9.37 -0.11 -12.86
N TYR A 49 -10.29 0.51 -12.12
CA TYR A 49 -10.88 1.78 -12.55
C TYR A 49 -9.81 2.88 -12.71
N LEU A 50 -8.94 3.00 -11.72
CA LEU A 50 -7.86 3.98 -11.76
C LEU A 50 -6.88 3.70 -12.90
N ALA A 51 -6.55 2.43 -13.12
CA ALA A 51 -5.65 2.05 -14.21
C ALA A 51 -6.25 2.40 -15.57
N ALA A 52 -7.55 2.20 -15.74
CA ALA A 52 -8.25 2.59 -16.97
C ALA A 52 -8.21 4.10 -17.16
N ALA A 53 -8.10 4.88 -16.09
CA ALA A 53 -8.00 6.34 -16.16
C ALA A 53 -6.55 6.82 -16.33
N GLY A 54 -5.58 5.93 -16.42
CA GLY A 54 -4.18 6.28 -16.65
C GLY A 54 -3.31 6.31 -15.42
N PHE A 55 -3.76 5.73 -14.30
CA PHE A 55 -2.96 5.68 -13.08
C PHE A 55 -2.35 4.30 -12.89
N ALA A 56 -1.04 4.25 -12.64
CA ALA A 56 -0.42 3.01 -12.17
C ALA A 56 -0.81 2.83 -10.71
N VAL A 57 -1.24 1.64 -10.33
CA VAL A 57 -1.71 1.38 -8.97
C VAL A 57 -1.00 0.16 -8.41
N ILE A 58 -0.57 0.24 -7.16
CA ILE A 58 -0.08 -0.92 -6.44
C ILE A 58 -0.99 -1.18 -5.24
N THR A 59 -1.49 -2.41 -5.15
CA THR A 59 -2.23 -2.90 -3.99
C THR A 59 -1.38 -3.96 -3.31
N TYR A 60 -1.54 -4.12 -2.01
CA TYR A 60 -0.70 -5.07 -1.28
C TYR A 60 -1.42 -5.59 -0.04
N ASP A 61 -0.96 -6.75 0.44
CA ASP A 61 -1.37 -7.29 1.74
C ASP A 61 -0.30 -6.91 2.75
N ASN A 62 -0.71 -6.37 3.89
CA ASN A 62 0.23 -6.07 4.97
C ASN A 62 0.85 -7.36 5.50
N GLN A 63 2.00 -7.25 6.17
CA GLN A 63 2.66 -8.43 6.73
C GLN A 63 1.69 -9.22 7.62
N SER A 64 1.75 -10.53 7.50
CA SER A 64 0.89 -11.51 8.18
C SER A 64 -0.56 -11.52 7.70
N ILE A 65 -0.88 -10.82 6.62
CA ILE A 65 -2.23 -10.81 6.03
C ILE A 65 -2.17 -11.46 4.66
N GLY A 66 -3.13 -12.32 4.37
CA GLY A 66 -3.32 -12.91 3.05
C GLY A 66 -2.06 -13.52 2.47
N GLY A 67 -1.69 -13.10 1.25
CA GLY A 67 -0.49 -13.59 0.56
C GLY A 67 0.82 -13.18 1.20
N SER A 68 0.79 -12.26 2.17
CA SER A 68 1.97 -11.84 2.93
C SER A 68 2.16 -12.66 4.21
N MET A 69 1.30 -13.65 4.45
CA MET A 69 1.41 -14.52 5.61
C MET A 69 2.35 -15.68 5.30
N HIS A 70 3.52 -15.65 5.91
CA HIS A 70 4.54 -16.67 5.74
C HIS A 70 4.83 -17.30 7.11
N GLY A 71 4.31 -18.51 7.33
CA GLY A 71 4.42 -19.17 8.61
C GLY A 71 3.24 -18.88 9.51
N ARG A 72 3.42 -19.08 10.81
CA ARG A 72 2.33 -18.92 11.76
C ARG A 72 2.12 -17.45 12.12
N VAL A 73 0.85 -17.03 12.12
CA VAL A 73 0.50 -15.68 12.51
C VAL A 73 1.02 -15.32 13.91
N SER A 74 0.96 -16.28 14.84
CA SER A 74 1.43 -16.06 16.22
C SER A 74 2.92 -15.81 16.31
N ALA A 75 3.70 -16.19 15.32
CA ALA A 75 5.13 -15.95 15.28
C ALA A 75 5.48 -14.62 14.60
N SER A 76 4.49 -13.96 14.05
CA SER A 76 4.72 -12.69 13.36
C SER A 76 4.82 -11.54 14.36
N ALA A 77 5.74 -10.63 14.10
CA ALA A 77 5.84 -9.37 14.83
C ALA A 77 4.91 -8.31 14.23
N ALA A 78 4.01 -8.70 13.36
CA ALA A 78 3.15 -7.76 12.67
C ALA A 78 2.26 -7.02 13.65
N SER A 79 2.16 -5.71 13.45
CA SER A 79 1.31 -4.84 14.21
C SER A 79 0.99 -3.64 13.34
N LEU A 80 0.02 -2.83 13.78
CA LEU A 80 -0.29 -1.59 13.05
C LEU A 80 0.94 -0.71 12.93
N VAL A 81 1.80 -0.69 13.97
CA VAL A 81 3.04 0.09 13.94
C VAL A 81 3.98 -0.43 12.85
N SER A 82 4.16 -1.75 12.76
CA SER A 82 4.99 -2.34 11.71
C SER A 82 4.46 -2.06 10.32
N TRP A 83 3.13 -2.08 10.16
CA TRP A 83 2.53 -1.77 8.87
C TRP A 83 2.90 -0.36 8.40
N GLY A 84 2.84 0.62 9.32
CA GLY A 84 3.21 2.00 9.00
C GLY A 84 4.71 2.22 8.88
N ARG A 85 5.50 1.57 9.70
CA ARG A 85 6.96 1.76 9.72
C ARG A 85 7.71 0.95 8.69
N ASN A 86 7.20 -0.23 8.35
CA ASN A 86 7.95 -1.16 7.49
C ASN A 86 7.24 -1.44 6.17
N ASP A 87 5.94 -1.74 6.19
CA ASP A 87 5.21 -2.13 4.98
C ASP A 87 4.99 -0.94 4.05
N MET A 88 4.38 0.12 4.57
CA MET A 88 4.04 1.28 3.74
C MET A 88 5.26 1.93 3.09
N PRO A 89 6.38 2.16 3.81
CA PRO A 89 7.55 2.74 3.16
C PRO A 89 8.18 1.80 2.13
N ALA A 90 8.13 0.49 2.34
CA ALA A 90 8.66 -0.47 1.35
C ALA A 90 7.83 -0.42 0.06
N VAL A 91 6.50 -0.33 0.18
CA VAL A 91 5.62 -0.23 -0.97
C VAL A 91 5.86 1.07 -1.73
N LEU A 92 5.97 2.19 -1.03
CA LEU A 92 6.25 3.47 -1.68
C LEU A 92 7.59 3.45 -2.41
N ALA A 93 8.63 2.93 -1.76
CA ALA A 93 9.95 2.84 -2.39
C ALA A 93 9.91 1.97 -3.65
N HIS A 94 9.16 0.87 -3.61
CA HIS A 94 9.03 0.01 -4.78
C HIS A 94 8.27 0.70 -5.91
N LEU A 95 7.19 1.42 -5.56
CA LEU A 95 6.42 2.19 -6.53
C LEU A 95 7.31 3.23 -7.24
N GLN A 96 8.17 3.91 -6.48
CA GLN A 96 9.11 4.88 -7.02
C GLN A 96 10.13 4.24 -7.94
N THR A 97 10.56 3.01 -7.64
CA THR A 97 11.47 2.25 -8.48
C THR A 97 10.82 1.89 -9.82
N LEU A 98 9.55 1.49 -9.79
CA LEU A 98 8.82 1.13 -11.00
C LEU A 98 8.45 2.35 -11.85
N PHE A 99 8.16 3.47 -11.21
CA PHE A 99 7.67 4.68 -11.88
C PHE A 99 8.44 5.91 -11.42
N PRO A 100 9.74 6.00 -11.75
CA PRO A 100 10.60 7.06 -11.20
C PRO A 100 10.24 8.46 -11.67
N ASP A 101 9.54 8.58 -12.78
CA ASP A 101 9.25 9.88 -13.39
C ASP A 101 7.89 10.46 -13.02
N THR A 102 7.07 9.75 -12.20
CA THR A 102 5.68 10.18 -11.95
C THR A 102 5.54 10.55 -10.52
N GLY A 103 6.05 10.63 -9.62
CA GLY A 103 5.73 10.91 -8.23
C GLY A 103 4.75 9.91 -7.64
N GLY A 104 4.90 9.61 -6.39
CA GLY A 104 4.05 8.67 -5.67
C GLY A 104 2.93 9.37 -4.92
N HIS A 105 1.73 8.81 -5.02
CA HIS A 105 0.55 9.27 -4.32
C HIS A 105 0.02 8.13 -3.46
N LEU A 106 -0.70 8.46 -2.40
CA LEU A 106 -1.25 7.46 -1.50
C LEU A 106 -2.76 7.64 -1.37
N ILE A 107 -3.50 6.54 -1.54
CA ILE A 107 -4.90 6.48 -1.14
C ILE A 107 -4.95 5.55 0.05
N GLY A 108 -5.36 6.08 1.21
CA GLY A 108 -5.42 5.32 2.45
C GLY A 108 -6.85 5.04 2.85
N HIS A 109 -7.16 3.78 3.13
CA HIS A 109 -8.47 3.37 3.60
C HIS A 109 -8.40 3.05 5.09
N SER A 110 -9.11 3.84 5.90
CA SER A 110 -9.19 3.66 7.35
C SER A 110 -7.77 3.61 7.98
N ALA A 111 -7.35 2.47 8.53
CA ALA A 111 -6.03 2.34 9.15
C ALA A 111 -4.90 2.73 8.19
N GLY A 112 -5.03 2.41 6.89
CA GLY A 112 -4.01 2.77 5.91
C GLY A 112 -3.73 4.26 5.87
N GLY A 113 -4.77 5.09 5.99
CA GLY A 113 -4.58 6.54 6.05
C GLY A 113 -4.05 7.01 7.39
N GLN A 114 -4.43 6.32 8.48
CA GLN A 114 -4.01 6.69 9.83
C GLN A 114 -2.53 6.42 10.08
N LEU A 115 -1.94 5.45 9.39
CA LEU A 115 -0.57 5.02 9.63
C LEU A 115 0.48 5.85 8.89
N ILE A 116 0.06 6.81 8.07
CA ILE A 116 0.99 7.61 7.27
C ILE A 116 2.03 8.30 8.14
N GLY A 117 1.65 8.75 9.31
CA GLY A 117 2.57 9.43 10.24
C GLY A 117 3.73 8.56 10.72
N LEU A 118 3.64 7.24 10.56
CA LEU A 118 4.71 6.32 10.94
C LEU A 118 5.70 6.07 9.81
N MET A 119 5.39 6.47 8.58
CA MET A 119 6.26 6.25 7.44
C MET A 119 7.47 7.16 7.50
N PRO A 120 8.70 6.60 7.51
CA PRO A 120 9.90 7.44 7.51
C PRO A 120 10.09 8.23 6.22
N ASN A 121 9.49 7.75 5.11
CA ASN A 121 9.57 8.41 3.81
C ASN A 121 8.27 9.11 3.40
N ALA A 122 7.41 9.45 4.36
CA ALA A 122 6.11 10.07 4.06
C ALA A 122 6.26 11.40 3.29
N THR A 123 7.34 12.13 3.51
CA THR A 123 7.57 13.40 2.83
C THR A 123 7.81 13.23 1.33
N GLU A 124 8.06 12.02 0.86
CA GLU A 124 8.24 11.73 -0.57
C GLU A 124 6.91 11.57 -1.29
N LEU A 125 5.80 11.49 -0.56
CA LEU A 125 4.48 11.42 -1.17
C LEU A 125 4.09 12.79 -1.72
N LYS A 126 3.59 12.81 -2.96
CA LYS A 126 3.13 14.07 -3.59
C LYS A 126 1.73 14.44 -3.15
N SER A 127 0.89 13.48 -2.85
CA SER A 127 -0.43 13.73 -2.29
C SER A 127 -0.94 12.51 -1.55
N VAL A 128 -1.91 12.74 -0.67
CA VAL A 128 -2.56 11.71 0.13
C VAL A 128 -4.06 11.94 0.05
N PHE A 129 -4.80 10.88 -0.22
CA PHE A 129 -6.25 10.89 -0.20
C PHE A 129 -6.74 9.86 0.81
N ASN A 130 -7.39 10.31 1.87
CA ASN A 130 -7.86 9.44 2.95
C ASN A 130 -9.34 9.13 2.78
N VAL A 131 -9.69 7.85 2.86
CA VAL A 131 -11.06 7.37 2.76
C VAL A 131 -11.43 6.71 4.07
N ALA A 132 -12.51 7.18 4.70
CA ALA A 132 -13.02 6.64 5.96
C ALA A 132 -11.96 6.61 7.07
N CYS A 133 -11.05 7.59 7.08
CA CYS A 133 -10.01 7.70 8.09
C CYS A 133 -10.44 8.66 9.20
N SER A 134 -9.95 8.40 10.42
CA SER A 134 -10.10 9.33 11.54
C SER A 134 -8.74 9.89 11.91
N SER A 135 -8.71 10.80 12.87
CA SER A 135 -7.45 11.34 13.38
C SER A 135 -6.70 10.36 14.29
N GLY A 136 -7.29 9.20 14.55
CA GLY A 136 -6.75 8.26 15.52
C GLY A 136 -7.24 8.51 16.93
N SER A 137 -8.02 9.56 17.15
CA SER A 137 -8.62 9.84 18.44
C SER A 137 -9.82 8.93 18.70
N VAL A 138 -9.91 8.41 19.90
CA VAL A 138 -11.01 7.52 20.28
C VAL A 138 -12.08 8.24 21.10
N ARG A 139 -12.11 9.53 21.05
CA ARG A 139 -13.19 10.24 21.74
C ARG A 139 -14.47 10.16 20.92
N ASN A 140 -15.53 10.02 21.63
CA ASN A 140 -16.86 9.95 21.05
C ASN A 140 -17.78 10.92 21.76
#